data_69f4c493bdfb23e0e172cf0237577cd7
#
_entry.id   69f4c493bdfb23e0e172cf0237577cd7
#
_cell.length_a   1.000
_cell.length_b   1.000
_cell.length_c   1.000
_cell.angle_alpha   90.00
_cell.angle_beta   90.00
_cell.angle_gamma   90.00
#
_symmetry.space_group_name_H-M   'P 1'
#
loop_
_entity.id
_entity.type
_entity.pdbx_description
1 polymer ?
#
loop_
_entity_poly.entity_id
_entity_poly.type
_entity_poly.pdbx_seq_one_letter_code
_entity_poly.pdbx_strand_id
1 'polypeptide(L)'
;MPTNAQLTDEYLALVAERGGDAQGRLAAREHMNNSTAIYHHEVVDSSYVPRLYNRETHERFTHIAETTYSILSKVMHEYLENPRYRHVYDIDPRLVELILLPRGYDALLPFARVDLFLNEDDMSAQFCEFNADGSSGMNENREITASIANSEPFKAFAAAHQVRTCNEELFAGWVDEFLKIYD
;
A
#
# COMPACT_ATOMS: atom_id res chain seq x y z
N MET A 1 16.86 16.09 6.56
CA MET A 1 15.92 15.83 5.43
C MET A 1 14.65 16.62 5.66
N PRO A 2 13.93 17.06 4.62
CA PRO A 2 12.64 17.70 4.83
C PRO A 2 11.63 16.74 5.46
N THR A 3 10.68 17.27 6.23
CA THR A 3 9.55 16.50 6.75
C THR A 3 8.53 16.24 5.63
N ASN A 4 7.61 15.28 5.82
CA ASN A 4 6.53 15.05 4.85
C ASN A 4 5.65 16.29 4.65
N ALA A 5 5.40 17.05 5.74
CA ALA A 5 4.66 18.32 5.67
C ALA A 5 5.40 19.35 4.79
N GLN A 6 6.72 19.52 4.99
CA GLN A 6 7.52 20.43 4.16
C GLN A 6 7.53 20.05 2.69
N LEU A 7 7.60 18.72 2.35
CA LEU A 7 7.50 18.23 0.99
C LEU A 7 6.11 18.53 0.38
N THR A 8 5.06 18.36 1.16
CA THR A 8 3.69 18.66 0.75
C THR A 8 3.50 20.16 0.51
N ASP A 9 4.01 21.01 1.41
CA ASP A 9 3.95 22.48 1.28
C ASP A 9 4.69 22.95 0.02
N GLU A 10 5.86 22.37 -0.27
CA GLU A 10 6.61 22.67 -1.49
C GLU A 10 5.83 22.28 -2.74
N TYR A 11 5.21 21.10 -2.75
CA TYR A 11 4.38 20.67 -3.87
C TYR A 11 3.16 21.59 -4.07
N LEU A 12 2.50 21.98 -2.97
CA LEU A 12 1.36 22.91 -3.01
C LEU A 12 1.78 24.29 -3.54
N ALA A 13 2.98 24.78 -3.19
CA ALA A 13 3.52 26.01 -3.72
C ALA A 13 3.69 25.93 -5.25
N LEU A 14 4.24 24.83 -5.76
CA LEU A 14 4.36 24.58 -7.21
C LEU A 14 2.99 24.54 -7.94
N VAL A 15 1.97 24.02 -7.30
CA VAL A 15 0.58 24.05 -7.83
C VAL A 15 0.05 25.49 -7.81
N ALA A 16 0.27 26.24 -6.73
CA ALA A 16 -0.20 27.61 -6.58
C ALA A 16 0.45 28.58 -7.59
N GLU A 17 1.76 28.46 -7.85
CA GLU A 17 2.49 29.21 -8.87
C GLU A 17 1.89 29.09 -10.26
N ARG A 18 1.17 27.99 -10.52
CA ARG A 18 0.47 27.70 -11.78
C ARG A 18 -1.02 28.02 -11.71
N GLY A 19 -1.43 28.89 -10.80
CA GLY A 19 -2.83 29.26 -10.61
C GLY A 19 -3.75 28.09 -10.24
N GLY A 20 -3.20 27.09 -9.52
CA GLY A 20 -3.93 25.89 -9.11
C GLY A 20 -3.97 24.78 -10.16
N ASP A 21 -3.25 24.92 -11.26
CA ASP A 21 -3.08 23.94 -12.34
C ASP A 21 -4.39 23.28 -12.81
N ALA A 22 -5.33 24.10 -13.26
CA ALA A 22 -6.65 23.63 -13.69
C ALA A 22 -6.57 22.60 -14.83
N GLN A 23 -5.61 22.76 -15.76
CA GLN A 23 -5.42 21.83 -16.88
C GLN A 23 -4.86 20.49 -16.40
N GLY A 24 -3.86 20.49 -15.51
CA GLY A 24 -3.31 19.27 -14.94
C GLY A 24 -4.35 18.47 -14.15
N ARG A 25 -5.20 19.17 -13.36
CA ARG A 25 -6.31 18.52 -12.64
C ARG A 25 -7.35 17.93 -13.58
N LEU A 26 -7.65 18.59 -14.68
CA LEU A 26 -8.57 18.06 -15.69
C LEU A 26 -7.99 16.81 -16.35
N ALA A 27 -6.73 16.86 -16.76
CA ALA A 27 -6.04 15.72 -17.37
C ALA A 27 -5.94 14.53 -16.41
N ALA A 28 -5.64 14.77 -15.11
CA ALA A 28 -5.62 13.73 -14.10
C ALA A 28 -6.99 13.07 -13.91
N ARG A 29 -8.06 13.86 -13.88
CA ARG A 29 -9.44 13.34 -13.82
C ARG A 29 -9.80 12.52 -15.07
N GLU A 30 -9.41 12.99 -16.24
CA GLU A 30 -9.64 12.28 -17.50
C GLU A 30 -8.89 10.94 -17.53
N HIS A 31 -7.63 10.91 -17.06
CA HIS A 31 -6.87 9.68 -16.89
C HIS A 31 -7.62 8.71 -15.98
N MET A 32 -8.02 9.16 -14.80
CA MET A 32 -8.73 8.29 -13.84
C MET A 32 -10.03 7.74 -14.42
N ASN A 33 -10.83 8.55 -15.11
CA ASN A 33 -12.07 8.12 -15.74
C ASN A 33 -11.88 7.04 -16.83
N ASN A 34 -10.69 6.96 -17.42
CA ASN A 34 -10.34 5.97 -18.44
C ASN A 34 -9.42 4.85 -17.89
N SER A 35 -9.15 4.87 -16.60
CA SER A 35 -8.24 3.90 -15.96
C SER A 35 -8.95 2.61 -15.55
N THR A 36 -8.16 1.65 -15.09
CA THR A 36 -8.65 0.40 -14.50
C THR A 36 -8.86 0.49 -13.00
N ALA A 37 -8.67 1.66 -12.38
CA ALA A 37 -8.89 1.88 -10.95
C ALA A 37 -10.39 2.03 -10.65
N ILE A 38 -11.08 0.91 -10.63
CA ILE A 38 -12.52 0.81 -10.44
C ILE A 38 -12.83 0.00 -9.19
N TYR A 39 -13.66 0.54 -8.31
CA TYR A 39 -14.17 -0.13 -7.14
C TYR A 39 -15.69 0.01 -7.09
N HIS A 40 -16.42 -1.09 -6.87
CA HIS A 40 -17.89 -1.14 -6.91
C HIS A 40 -18.52 -0.49 -8.16
N HIS A 41 -17.90 -0.70 -9.34
CA HIS A 41 -18.33 -0.15 -10.64
C HIS A 41 -18.12 1.37 -10.81
N GLU A 42 -17.47 2.02 -9.87
CA GLU A 42 -17.15 3.44 -9.94
C GLU A 42 -15.63 3.65 -9.94
N VAL A 43 -15.19 4.72 -10.58
CA VAL A 43 -13.80 5.15 -10.54
C VAL A 43 -13.47 5.58 -9.11
N VAL A 44 -12.34 5.10 -8.58
CA VAL A 44 -11.93 5.45 -7.22
C VAL A 44 -11.65 6.95 -7.09
N ASP A 45 -12.08 7.53 -5.98
CA ASP A 45 -11.75 8.92 -5.66
C ASP A 45 -10.24 9.09 -5.49
N SER A 46 -9.72 10.17 -6.06
CA SER A 46 -8.30 10.46 -6.01
C SER A 46 -8.01 11.92 -5.71
N SER A 47 -6.92 12.18 -5.00
CA SER A 47 -6.40 13.52 -4.77
C SER A 47 -5.40 13.88 -5.86
N TYR A 48 -5.46 15.14 -6.33
CA TYR A 48 -4.44 15.69 -7.22
C TYR A 48 -3.11 15.98 -6.49
N VAL A 49 -3.13 16.09 -5.18
CA VAL A 49 -1.94 16.26 -4.34
C VAL A 49 -1.46 14.89 -3.88
N PRO A 50 -0.27 14.44 -4.27
CA PRO A 50 0.26 13.15 -3.85
C PRO A 50 0.57 13.14 -2.34
N ARG A 51 0.48 11.97 -1.72
CA ARG A 51 1.08 11.75 -0.42
C ARG A 51 2.58 11.57 -0.60
N LEU A 52 3.35 12.49 -0.07
CA LEU A 52 4.80 12.50 -0.17
C LEU A 52 5.41 12.02 1.15
N TYR A 53 6.28 11.04 1.06
CA TYR A 53 6.97 10.49 2.22
C TYR A 53 8.48 10.66 2.06
N ASN A 54 9.14 11.09 3.12
CA ASN A 54 10.59 11.10 3.18
C ASN A 54 11.14 9.69 3.46
N ARG A 55 12.46 9.54 3.41
CA ARG A 55 13.12 8.25 3.64
C ARG A 55 12.80 7.67 5.02
N GLU A 56 12.78 8.49 6.05
CA GLU A 56 12.51 8.05 7.43
C GLU A 56 11.13 7.42 7.55
N THR A 57 10.11 8.06 6.97
CA THR A 57 8.75 7.51 6.93
C THR A 57 8.69 6.19 6.14
N HIS A 58 9.40 6.10 5.02
CA HIS A 58 9.48 4.86 4.23
C HIS A 58 10.15 3.74 5.03
N GLU A 59 11.26 4.01 5.70
CA GLU A 59 11.95 3.04 6.57
C GLU A 59 11.05 2.61 7.74
N ARG A 60 10.25 3.53 8.28
CA ARG A 60 9.25 3.22 9.32
C ARG A 60 8.18 2.27 8.81
N PHE A 61 7.62 2.51 7.62
CA PHE A 61 6.66 1.60 7.00
C PHE A 61 7.25 0.21 6.75
N THR A 62 8.47 0.14 6.24
CA THR A 62 9.18 -1.13 6.05
C THR A 62 9.30 -1.90 7.36
N HIS A 63 9.77 -1.25 8.42
CA HIS A 63 9.90 -1.87 9.73
C HIS A 63 8.54 -2.35 10.30
N ILE A 64 7.47 -1.57 10.13
CA ILE A 64 6.12 -1.96 10.57
C ILE A 64 5.65 -3.18 9.79
N ALA A 65 5.81 -3.20 8.47
CA ALA A 65 5.40 -4.32 7.63
C ALA A 65 6.14 -5.62 7.99
N GLU A 66 7.46 -5.58 8.10
CA GLU A 66 8.31 -6.73 8.48
C GLU A 66 7.96 -7.26 9.88
N THR A 67 7.78 -6.35 10.84
CA THR A 67 7.41 -6.72 12.22
C THR A 67 6.02 -7.36 12.25
N THR A 68 5.05 -6.79 11.54
CA THR A 68 3.68 -7.31 11.45
C THR A 68 3.68 -8.70 10.81
N TYR A 69 4.40 -8.87 9.70
CA TYR A 69 4.57 -10.17 9.05
C TYR A 69 5.16 -11.22 10.01
N SER A 70 6.22 -10.85 10.74
CA SER A 70 6.85 -11.74 11.72
C SER A 70 5.89 -12.17 12.85
N ILE A 71 5.09 -11.24 13.37
CA ILE A 71 4.10 -11.53 14.41
C ILE A 71 3.01 -12.46 13.86
N LEU A 72 2.43 -12.14 12.72
CA LEU A 72 1.35 -12.93 12.13
C LEU A 72 1.82 -14.32 11.71
N SER A 73 3.03 -14.44 11.20
CA SER A 73 3.62 -15.74 10.87
C SER A 73 3.75 -16.63 12.11
N LYS A 74 4.17 -16.06 13.25
CA LYS A 74 4.22 -16.80 14.51
C LYS A 74 2.83 -17.23 15.00
N VAL A 75 1.85 -16.34 14.91
CA VAL A 75 0.46 -16.62 15.29
C VAL A 75 -0.11 -17.76 14.43
N MET A 76 0.09 -17.69 13.11
CA MET A 76 -0.38 -18.72 12.19
C MET A 76 0.32 -20.05 12.39
N HIS A 77 1.64 -20.03 12.61
CA HIS A 77 2.41 -21.23 12.90
C HIS A 77 1.92 -21.90 14.19
N GLU A 78 1.74 -21.13 15.27
CA GLU A 78 1.20 -21.63 16.53
C GLU A 78 -0.21 -22.20 16.38
N TYR A 79 -1.07 -21.56 15.58
CA TYR A 79 -2.41 -22.07 15.29
C TYR A 79 -2.37 -23.42 14.57
N LEU A 80 -1.47 -23.59 13.60
CA LEU A 80 -1.36 -24.83 12.84
C LEU A 80 -0.83 -26.01 13.68
N GLU A 81 0.12 -25.72 14.58
CA GLU A 81 0.85 -26.78 15.28
C GLU A 81 0.31 -27.08 16.69
N ASN A 82 -0.33 -26.10 17.33
CA ASN A 82 -0.79 -26.23 18.71
C ASN A 82 -2.32 -26.29 18.83
N PRO A 83 -2.92 -27.49 19.00
CA PRO A 83 -4.37 -27.62 19.16
C PRO A 83 -4.94 -26.82 20.34
N ARG A 84 -4.15 -26.61 21.39
CA ARG A 84 -4.60 -25.82 22.55
C ARG A 84 -4.69 -24.34 22.22
N TYR A 85 -3.81 -23.84 21.34
CA TYR A 85 -3.83 -22.43 20.93
C TYR A 85 -5.03 -22.11 20.05
N ARG A 86 -5.56 -23.08 19.31
CA ARG A 86 -6.74 -22.90 18.44
C ARG A 86 -7.97 -22.41 19.18
N HIS A 87 -8.08 -22.73 20.48
CA HIS A 87 -9.20 -22.25 21.31
C HIS A 87 -9.22 -20.72 21.54
N VAL A 88 -8.14 -20.02 21.23
CA VAL A 88 -8.11 -18.54 21.26
C VAL A 88 -9.02 -17.94 20.21
N TYR A 89 -9.30 -18.68 19.15
CA TYR A 89 -10.11 -18.26 18.02
C TYR A 89 -11.41 -19.05 17.94
N ASP A 90 -12.54 -18.35 17.88
CA ASP A 90 -13.87 -18.95 17.70
C ASP A 90 -14.15 -19.17 16.20
N ILE A 91 -13.50 -20.17 15.61
CA ILE A 91 -13.64 -20.53 14.20
C ILE A 91 -14.52 -21.79 14.09
N ASP A 92 -15.48 -21.78 13.14
CA ASP A 92 -16.31 -22.94 12.85
C ASP A 92 -15.42 -24.19 12.60
N PRO A 93 -15.69 -25.32 13.31
CA PRO A 93 -14.89 -26.54 13.17
C PRO A 93 -14.68 -27.01 11.72
N ARG A 94 -15.66 -26.79 10.85
CA ARG A 94 -15.56 -27.14 9.41
C ARG A 94 -14.49 -26.31 8.70
N LEU A 95 -14.35 -25.04 9.10
CA LEU A 95 -13.30 -24.16 8.56
C LEU A 95 -11.93 -24.54 9.15
N VAL A 96 -11.89 -24.97 10.41
CA VAL A 96 -10.64 -25.46 11.02
C VAL A 96 -10.11 -26.66 10.25
N GLU A 97 -10.96 -27.61 9.86
CA GLU A 97 -10.57 -28.76 9.02
C GLU A 97 -9.92 -28.29 7.70
N LEU A 98 -10.49 -27.29 7.04
CA LEU A 98 -9.95 -26.73 5.79
C LEU A 98 -8.62 -26.00 6.02
N ILE A 99 -8.51 -25.21 7.10
CA ILE A 99 -7.28 -24.48 7.47
C ILE A 99 -6.12 -25.45 7.73
N LEU A 100 -6.41 -26.65 8.26
CA LEU A 100 -5.41 -27.65 8.59
C LEU A 100 -5.02 -28.56 7.42
N LEU A 101 -5.64 -28.42 6.26
CA LEU A 101 -5.21 -29.15 5.07
C LEU A 101 -3.76 -28.78 4.72
N PRO A 102 -2.94 -29.77 4.32
CA PRO A 102 -1.59 -29.49 3.86
C PRO A 102 -1.61 -28.52 2.67
N ARG A 103 -0.84 -27.45 2.81
CA ARG A 103 -0.58 -26.52 1.70
C ARG A 103 0.56 -27.08 0.85
N GLY A 104 0.55 -26.83 -0.43
CA GLY A 104 1.65 -27.20 -1.31
C GLY A 104 2.85 -26.23 -1.27
N TYR A 105 2.89 -25.29 -0.31
CA TYR A 105 3.90 -24.23 -0.24
C TYR A 105 4.15 -23.79 1.21
N ASP A 106 5.32 -23.17 1.45
CA ASP A 106 5.76 -22.82 2.80
C ASP A 106 5.28 -21.44 3.29
N ALA A 107 4.97 -20.52 2.38
CA ALA A 107 4.55 -19.18 2.74
C ALA A 107 3.23 -19.17 3.53
N LEU A 108 3.27 -18.77 4.81
CA LEU A 108 2.08 -18.68 5.66
C LEU A 108 1.17 -17.54 5.23
N LEU A 109 1.74 -16.44 4.78
CA LEU A 109 1.06 -15.23 4.38
C LEU A 109 1.72 -14.69 3.10
N PRO A 110 1.41 -15.26 1.93
CA PRO A 110 2.12 -14.92 0.70
C PRO A 110 1.84 -13.49 0.23
N PHE A 111 0.68 -12.94 0.58
CA PHE A 111 0.29 -11.59 0.18
C PHE A 111 -0.63 -10.95 1.22
N ALA A 112 -0.36 -9.71 1.59
CA ALA A 112 -1.16 -8.99 2.56
C ALA A 112 -1.01 -7.47 2.43
N ARG A 113 -2.01 -6.73 2.93
CA ARG A 113 -1.99 -5.28 3.10
C ARG A 113 -2.27 -4.93 4.54
N VAL A 114 -1.47 -4.03 5.10
CA VAL A 114 -1.66 -3.47 6.43
C VAL A 114 -2.20 -2.06 6.29
N ASP A 115 -3.37 -1.80 6.86
CA ASP A 115 -3.94 -0.47 6.94
C ASP A 115 -3.65 0.11 8.33
N LEU A 116 -3.03 1.28 8.36
CA LEU A 116 -2.58 1.91 9.61
C LEU A 116 -2.73 3.43 9.59
N PHE A 117 -2.82 4.01 10.77
CA PHE A 117 -2.69 5.44 10.99
C PHE A 117 -1.28 5.73 11.51
N LEU A 118 -0.54 6.57 10.80
CA LEU A 118 0.78 7.05 11.23
C LEU A 118 0.66 8.47 11.76
N ASN A 119 1.12 8.70 12.98
CA ASN A 119 1.40 10.03 13.48
C ASN A 119 2.79 10.46 12.99
N GLU A 120 2.84 11.46 12.12
CA GLU A 120 4.09 11.91 11.49
C GLU A 120 4.96 12.75 12.43
N ASP A 121 4.43 13.20 13.58
CA ASP A 121 5.20 14.00 14.56
C ASP A 121 6.13 13.13 15.42
N ASP A 122 5.66 11.92 15.81
CA ASP A 122 6.40 11.01 16.68
C ASP A 122 6.64 9.62 16.06
N MET A 123 6.21 9.44 14.82
CA MET A 123 6.29 8.19 14.06
C MET A 123 5.60 7.00 14.75
N SER A 124 4.67 7.26 15.67
CA SER A 124 3.82 6.24 16.26
C SER A 124 2.76 5.76 15.25
N ALA A 125 2.44 4.47 15.30
CA ALA A 125 1.48 3.86 14.38
C ALA A 125 0.41 3.11 15.15
N GLN A 126 -0.83 3.20 14.64
CA GLN A 126 -1.97 2.41 15.10
C GLN A 126 -2.54 1.61 13.94
N PHE A 127 -2.74 0.33 14.15
CA PHE A 127 -3.33 -0.55 13.14
C PHE A 127 -4.83 -0.26 13.01
N CYS A 128 -5.30 -0.24 11.78
CA CYS A 128 -6.70 -0.16 11.44
C CYS A 128 -7.22 -1.56 11.11
N GLU A 129 -6.68 -2.15 10.04
CA GLU A 129 -7.05 -3.50 9.63
C GLU A 129 -5.90 -4.22 8.93
N PHE A 130 -6.08 -5.52 8.77
CA PHE A 130 -5.16 -6.38 8.08
C PHE A 130 -5.91 -7.18 7.01
N ASN A 131 -5.50 -7.02 5.76
CA ASN A 131 -6.10 -7.68 4.61
C ASN A 131 -5.16 -8.76 4.08
N ALA A 132 -5.54 -10.04 4.23
CA ALA A 132 -4.75 -11.18 3.79
C ALA A 132 -5.30 -11.86 2.54
N ASP A 133 -6.63 -11.79 2.33
CA ASP A 133 -7.31 -12.33 1.17
C ASP A 133 -7.95 -11.19 0.37
N GLY A 134 -7.74 -11.20 -0.94
CA GLY A 134 -8.27 -10.16 -1.82
C GLY A 134 -7.69 -8.78 -1.57
N SER A 135 -6.48 -8.69 -1.00
CA SER A 135 -5.80 -7.40 -0.82
C SER A 135 -5.70 -6.65 -2.14
N SER A 136 -6.25 -5.44 -2.18
CA SER A 136 -6.24 -4.56 -3.34
C SER A 136 -5.46 -3.28 -3.05
N GLY A 137 -5.53 -2.27 -3.92
CA GLY A 137 -4.90 -0.98 -3.74
C GLY A 137 -3.67 -0.76 -4.62
N MET A 138 -3.02 -1.82 -5.11
CA MET A 138 -1.84 -1.69 -5.99
C MET A 138 -2.19 -0.99 -7.31
N ASN A 139 -3.26 -1.46 -7.96
CA ASN A 139 -3.69 -0.91 -9.24
C ASN A 139 -4.19 0.53 -9.08
N GLU A 140 -4.98 0.78 -8.05
CA GLU A 140 -5.47 2.12 -7.72
C GLU A 140 -4.31 3.08 -7.46
N ASN A 141 -3.34 2.69 -6.67
CA ASN A 141 -2.15 3.50 -6.41
C ASN A 141 -1.35 3.79 -7.69
N ARG A 142 -1.19 2.80 -8.56
CA ARG A 142 -0.51 2.97 -9.85
C ARG A 142 -1.23 3.99 -10.73
N GLU A 143 -2.54 3.85 -10.90
CA GLU A 143 -3.33 4.72 -11.76
C GLU A 143 -3.42 6.14 -11.20
N ILE A 144 -3.60 6.31 -9.88
CA ILE A 144 -3.57 7.62 -9.22
C ILE A 144 -2.20 8.28 -9.42
N THR A 145 -1.11 7.55 -9.22
CA THR A 145 0.24 8.06 -9.44
C THR A 145 0.44 8.46 -10.91
N ALA A 146 0.03 7.62 -11.86
CA ALA A 146 0.14 7.89 -13.29
C ALA A 146 -0.67 9.12 -13.69
N SER A 147 -1.85 9.33 -13.08
CA SER A 147 -2.73 10.47 -13.40
C SER A 147 -2.09 11.83 -13.14
N ILE A 148 -1.20 11.93 -12.15
CA ILE A 148 -0.51 13.18 -11.79
C ILE A 148 0.92 13.27 -12.30
N ALA A 149 1.54 12.16 -12.69
CA ALA A 149 2.96 12.09 -13.05
C ALA A 149 3.33 13.01 -14.24
N ASN A 150 2.39 13.26 -15.14
CA ASN A 150 2.59 14.12 -16.30
C ASN A 150 2.26 15.61 -16.04
N SER A 151 1.77 15.96 -14.86
CA SER A 151 1.48 17.35 -14.51
C SER A 151 2.75 18.19 -14.36
N GLU A 152 2.67 19.47 -14.66
CA GLU A 152 3.81 20.38 -14.57
C GLU A 152 4.29 20.58 -13.11
N PRO A 153 3.41 20.66 -12.08
CA PRO A 153 3.87 20.66 -10.69
C PRO A 153 4.67 19.40 -10.33
N PHE A 154 4.20 18.21 -10.74
CA PHE A 154 4.89 16.97 -10.43
C PHE A 154 6.26 16.89 -11.12
N LYS A 155 6.36 17.27 -12.39
CA LYS A 155 7.63 17.32 -13.12
C LYS A 155 8.61 18.27 -12.46
N ALA A 156 8.16 19.46 -12.04
CA ALA A 156 8.99 20.42 -11.36
C ALA A 156 9.48 19.90 -10.00
N PHE A 157 8.60 19.26 -9.24
CA PHE A 157 8.95 18.62 -7.96
C PHE A 157 9.96 17.47 -8.17
N ALA A 158 9.73 16.60 -9.13
CA ALA A 158 10.61 15.47 -9.44
C ALA A 158 11.98 15.91 -10.00
N ALA A 159 12.07 17.10 -10.60
CA ALA A 159 13.35 17.68 -11.02
C ALA A 159 14.20 18.18 -9.83
N ALA A 160 13.56 18.59 -8.72
CA ALA A 160 14.22 19.03 -7.51
C ALA A 160 14.50 17.90 -6.52
N HIS A 161 13.75 16.81 -6.60
CA HIS A 161 13.81 15.67 -5.68
C HIS A 161 13.97 14.35 -6.40
N GLN A 162 14.67 13.40 -5.78
CA GLN A 162 14.69 12.01 -6.26
C GLN A 162 13.40 11.30 -5.84
N VAL A 163 12.38 11.37 -6.69
CA VAL A 163 11.07 10.75 -6.43
C VAL A 163 11.07 9.28 -6.85
N ARG A 164 10.54 8.41 -5.99
CA ARG A 164 10.26 7.00 -6.29
C ARG A 164 8.79 6.70 -5.99
N THR A 165 8.15 5.95 -6.84
CA THR A 165 6.75 5.53 -6.66
C THR A 165 6.63 4.09 -6.16
N CYS A 166 7.67 3.28 -6.31
CA CYS A 166 7.74 1.85 -5.97
C CYS A 166 6.66 0.97 -6.61
N ASN A 167 5.91 1.47 -7.58
CA ASN A 167 4.83 0.70 -8.22
C ASN A 167 5.36 -0.50 -8.99
N GLU A 168 6.41 -0.33 -9.78
CA GLU A 168 7.00 -1.41 -10.58
C GLU A 168 7.58 -2.50 -9.69
N GLU A 169 8.29 -2.10 -8.61
CA GLU A 169 8.83 -3.04 -7.64
C GLU A 169 7.73 -3.81 -6.90
N LEU A 170 6.60 -3.16 -6.60
CA LEU A 170 5.46 -3.80 -5.95
C LEU A 170 4.84 -4.88 -6.84
N PHE A 171 4.59 -4.58 -8.12
CA PHE A 171 4.04 -5.54 -9.07
C PHE A 171 5.01 -6.69 -9.35
N ALA A 172 6.30 -6.39 -9.57
CA ALA A 172 7.31 -7.41 -9.78
C ALA A 172 7.44 -8.34 -8.57
N GLY A 173 7.51 -7.78 -7.36
CA GLY A 173 7.56 -8.55 -6.12
C GLY A 173 6.33 -9.42 -5.91
N TRP A 174 5.13 -8.94 -6.27
CA TRP A 174 3.91 -9.74 -6.20
C TRP A 174 3.96 -10.94 -7.16
N VAL A 175 4.41 -10.73 -8.40
CA VAL A 175 4.57 -11.81 -9.39
C VAL A 175 5.61 -12.83 -8.91
N ASP A 176 6.76 -12.36 -8.41
CA ASP A 176 7.83 -13.23 -7.92
C ASP A 176 7.37 -14.10 -6.75
N GLU A 177 6.65 -13.52 -5.78
CA GLU A 177 6.09 -14.32 -4.66
C GLU A 177 5.03 -15.31 -5.13
N PHE A 178 4.20 -14.94 -6.10
CA PHE A 178 3.20 -15.82 -6.66
C PHE A 178 3.83 -17.02 -7.39
N LEU A 179 4.91 -16.79 -8.14
CA LEU A 179 5.65 -17.85 -8.83
C LEU A 179 6.31 -18.83 -7.85
N LYS A 180 6.87 -18.34 -6.74
CA LYS A 180 7.46 -19.19 -5.68
C LYS A 180 6.46 -20.16 -5.04
N ILE A 181 5.17 -19.89 -5.14
CA ILE A 181 4.12 -20.80 -4.63
C ILE A 181 3.95 -22.01 -5.56
N TYR A 182 4.29 -21.87 -6.83
CA TYR A 182 4.11 -22.91 -7.85
C TYR A 182 5.38 -23.73 -8.15
N ASP A 183 6.56 -23.27 -7.73
CA ASP A 183 7.84 -23.97 -7.88
C ASP A 183 8.10 -24.93 -6.70
#